data_72169e4e4d1e16635cc2401bf2e6f630
#
_entry.id   72169e4e4d1e16635cc2401bf2e6f630
#
_cell.length_a   1.000
_cell.length_b   1.000
_cell.length_c   1.000
_cell.angle_alpha   90.00
_cell.angle_beta   90.00
_cell.angle_gamma   90.00
#
_symmetry.space_group_name_H-M   'P 1'
#
loop_
_entity.id
_entity.type
_entity.pdbx_description
1 polymer ?
#
loop_
_entity_poly.entity_id
_entity_poly.type
_entity_poly.pdbx_seq_one_letter_code
_entity_poly.pdbx_strand_id
1 'polypeptide(L)'
;MSRAGRVDAHHHVWDPTRRRLPWLDPEGLEALRRPFGAEELAPQAAAAGVSATVVVQTLSDQAETREMLALAAASPLVAGVVGWVDLTAPDVDEAVARVREEPGGECLVAVRHQIHDEPDVEWLGRRDVRRGLRAVAEAGLVYDLLLFPVHLRPALDAVRALPEGRFVLDHLAKPPVAAGELEPWRADLRALAALPNVDAKLSGLVTEADHVGWTVEDLRPYADEALTAFGPDRVMFGSD
;
A
#
# COMPACT_ATOMS: atom_id res chain seq x y z
N MET A 1 -6.58 8.85 30.88
CA MET A 1 -5.60 8.62 29.82
C MET A 1 -6.40 8.21 28.58
N SER A 2 -6.47 9.07 27.57
CA SER A 2 -7.03 8.71 26.28
C SER A 2 -6.22 7.52 25.74
N ARG A 3 -6.84 6.37 25.54
CA ARG A 3 -6.20 5.29 24.79
C ARG A 3 -5.89 5.86 23.40
N ALA A 4 -4.61 5.94 23.03
CA ALA A 4 -4.26 6.20 21.65
C ALA A 4 -5.07 5.22 20.78
N GLY A 5 -5.88 5.73 19.84
CA GLY A 5 -6.71 4.89 19.00
C GLY A 5 -5.84 4.02 18.11
N ARG A 6 -6.35 2.83 17.73
CA ARG A 6 -5.69 2.01 16.70
C ARG A 6 -5.96 2.61 15.34
N VAL A 7 -4.98 2.50 14.45
CA VAL A 7 -5.09 2.89 13.05
C VAL A 7 -4.99 1.64 12.18
N ASP A 8 -5.89 1.49 11.22
CA ASP A 8 -5.76 0.57 10.12
C ASP A 8 -5.07 1.32 8.97
N ALA A 9 -3.83 0.97 8.68
CA ALA A 9 -3.00 1.68 7.72
C ALA A 9 -3.21 1.22 6.27
N HIS A 10 -4.12 0.27 6.01
CA HIS A 10 -4.37 -0.23 4.66
C HIS A 10 -5.73 -0.90 4.55
N HIS A 11 -6.66 -0.26 3.89
CA HIS A 11 -7.90 -0.89 3.41
C HIS A 11 -8.29 -0.31 2.06
N HIS A 12 -9.21 -0.98 1.39
CA HIS A 12 -9.74 -0.57 0.11
C HIS A 12 -11.25 -0.30 0.18
N VAL A 13 -11.72 0.56 -0.71
CA VAL A 13 -13.13 0.70 -1.06
C VAL A 13 -13.24 0.58 -2.58
N TRP A 14 -14.30 -0.09 -3.07
CA TRP A 14 -14.50 -0.24 -4.52
C TRP A 14 -15.96 -0.44 -4.87
N ASP A 15 -16.31 -0.09 -6.11
CA ASP A 15 -17.64 -0.31 -6.67
C ASP A 15 -17.54 -0.74 -8.14
N PRO A 16 -17.70 -2.05 -8.44
CA PRO A 16 -17.61 -2.57 -9.80
C PRO A 16 -18.77 -2.13 -10.70
N THR A 17 -19.82 -1.51 -10.14
CA THR A 17 -20.93 -0.95 -10.93
C THR A 17 -20.58 0.43 -11.50
N ARG A 18 -19.59 1.13 -10.92
CA ARG A 18 -19.15 2.47 -11.33
C ARG A 18 -17.95 2.45 -12.28
N ARG A 19 -17.07 1.43 -12.13
CA ARG A 19 -15.90 1.26 -12.99
C ARG A 19 -15.49 -0.20 -13.09
N ARG A 20 -14.85 -0.55 -14.20
CA ARG A 20 -14.25 -1.88 -14.34
C ARG A 20 -13.03 -1.99 -13.41
N LEU A 21 -12.94 -3.12 -12.73
CA LEU A 21 -11.86 -3.47 -11.82
C LEU A 21 -11.22 -4.78 -12.30
N PRO A 22 -10.17 -4.73 -13.16
CA PRO A 22 -9.59 -5.91 -13.78
C PRO A 22 -9.08 -6.95 -12.77
N TRP A 23 -8.65 -6.52 -11.60
CA TRP A 23 -8.19 -7.39 -10.51
C TRP A 23 -9.31 -8.29 -9.94
N LEU A 24 -10.59 -8.00 -10.24
CA LEU A 24 -11.74 -8.87 -9.91
C LEU A 24 -12.07 -9.93 -10.99
N ASP A 25 -11.40 -9.88 -12.15
CA ASP A 25 -11.70 -10.81 -13.27
C ASP A 25 -11.34 -12.27 -12.95
N PRO A 26 -10.27 -12.61 -12.16
CA PRO A 26 -9.94 -13.99 -11.85
C PRO A 26 -11.08 -14.77 -11.17
N GLU A 27 -11.14 -16.08 -11.46
CA GLU A 27 -12.07 -17.00 -10.79
C GLU A 27 -11.81 -17.06 -9.28
N GLY A 28 -12.86 -17.32 -8.50
CA GLY A 28 -12.78 -17.39 -7.04
C GLY A 28 -12.99 -16.06 -6.32
N LEU A 29 -13.10 -14.94 -7.05
CA LEU A 29 -13.32 -13.60 -6.50
C LEU A 29 -14.78 -13.13 -6.59
N GLU A 30 -15.74 -14.03 -6.85
CA GLU A 30 -17.15 -13.70 -7.06
C GLU A 30 -17.77 -12.95 -5.88
N ALA A 31 -17.37 -13.28 -4.66
CA ALA A 31 -17.84 -12.63 -3.43
C ALA A 31 -17.44 -11.15 -3.34
N LEU A 32 -16.36 -10.76 -4.03
CA LEU A 32 -15.84 -9.41 -4.07
C LEU A 32 -16.43 -8.56 -5.22
N ARG A 33 -17.20 -9.15 -6.13
CA ARG A 33 -17.79 -8.46 -7.30
C ARG A 33 -19.04 -7.66 -6.94
N ARG A 34 -19.00 -6.94 -5.83
CA ARG A 34 -20.02 -6.01 -5.35
C ARG A 34 -19.38 -4.74 -4.77
N PRO A 35 -20.16 -3.68 -4.53
CA PRO A 35 -19.64 -2.52 -3.81
C PRO A 35 -19.21 -2.87 -2.38
N PHE A 36 -18.08 -2.28 -1.95
CA PHE A 36 -17.60 -2.25 -0.58
C PHE A 36 -17.23 -0.82 -0.22
N GLY A 37 -17.93 -0.23 0.73
CA GLY A 37 -17.77 1.15 1.14
C GLY A 37 -17.30 1.30 2.59
N ALA A 38 -16.92 2.51 2.96
CA ALA A 38 -16.47 2.82 4.32
C ALA A 38 -17.57 2.60 5.37
N GLU A 39 -18.84 2.70 4.99
CA GLU A 39 -20.00 2.43 5.86
C GLU A 39 -20.09 0.96 6.27
N GLU A 40 -19.63 0.03 5.44
CA GLU A 40 -19.58 -1.40 5.76
C GLU A 40 -18.37 -1.72 6.66
N LEU A 41 -17.26 -1.00 6.48
CA LEU A 41 -16.06 -1.12 7.31
C LEU A 41 -16.28 -0.54 8.72
N ALA A 42 -17.00 0.56 8.85
CA ALA A 42 -17.10 1.32 10.10
C ALA A 42 -17.52 0.49 11.34
N PRO A 43 -18.55 -0.37 11.30
CA PRO A 43 -18.91 -1.20 12.45
C PRO A 43 -17.84 -2.24 12.81
N GLN A 44 -17.11 -2.77 11.83
CA GLN A 44 -16.03 -3.74 12.03
C GLN A 44 -14.80 -3.05 12.64
N ALA A 45 -14.43 -1.87 12.14
CA ALA A 45 -13.37 -1.04 12.68
C ALA A 45 -13.65 -0.68 14.15
N ALA A 46 -14.88 -0.25 14.46
CA ALA A 46 -15.30 0.07 15.83
C ALA A 46 -15.21 -1.14 16.75
N ALA A 47 -15.67 -2.32 16.31
CA ALA A 47 -15.58 -3.57 17.09
C ALA A 47 -14.12 -3.98 17.36
N ALA A 48 -13.19 -3.70 16.44
CA ALA A 48 -11.76 -3.94 16.59
C ALA A 48 -11.05 -2.83 17.39
N GLY A 49 -11.74 -1.74 17.78
CA GLY A 49 -11.16 -0.58 18.45
C GLY A 49 -10.29 0.26 17.52
N VAL A 50 -10.49 0.16 16.21
CA VAL A 50 -9.86 1.02 15.20
C VAL A 50 -10.63 2.34 15.16
N SER A 51 -9.92 3.46 15.30
CA SER A 51 -10.49 4.81 15.36
C SER A 51 -10.17 5.65 14.13
N ALA A 52 -9.23 5.21 13.30
CA ALA A 52 -8.85 5.88 12.06
C ALA A 52 -8.35 4.85 11.05
N THR A 53 -8.52 5.14 9.77
CA THR A 53 -8.07 4.28 8.67
C THR A 53 -7.36 5.08 7.58
N VAL A 54 -6.53 4.38 6.80
CA VAL A 54 -5.94 4.90 5.57
C VAL A 54 -6.50 4.10 4.40
N VAL A 55 -7.27 4.77 3.54
CA VAL A 55 -7.79 4.15 2.32
C VAL A 55 -6.74 4.19 1.21
N VAL A 56 -6.62 3.08 0.48
CA VAL A 56 -5.59 2.89 -0.54
C VAL A 56 -6.23 2.62 -1.90
N GLN A 57 -5.68 3.22 -2.96
CA GLN A 57 -6.15 3.05 -4.33
C GLN A 57 -6.15 1.58 -4.76
N THR A 58 -7.09 1.20 -5.63
CA THR A 58 -7.19 -0.13 -6.25
C THR A 58 -6.76 -0.13 -7.72
N LEU A 59 -6.67 1.05 -8.33
CA LEU A 59 -6.31 1.25 -9.73
C LEU A 59 -5.27 2.36 -9.88
N SER A 60 -4.48 2.30 -10.95
CA SER A 60 -3.64 3.40 -11.42
C SER A 60 -4.49 4.47 -12.13
N ASP A 61 -5.38 5.14 -11.36
CA ASP A 61 -6.38 6.08 -11.87
C ASP A 61 -6.53 7.31 -10.96
N GLN A 62 -6.33 8.50 -11.51
CA GLN A 62 -6.52 9.76 -10.79
C GLN A 62 -8.00 10.03 -10.42
N ALA A 63 -8.96 9.49 -11.18
CA ALA A 63 -10.36 9.63 -10.84
C ALA A 63 -10.71 8.89 -9.55
N GLU A 64 -10.14 7.70 -9.35
CA GLU A 64 -10.26 6.97 -8.08
C GLU A 64 -9.62 7.75 -6.92
N THR A 65 -8.44 8.34 -7.14
CA THR A 65 -7.78 9.17 -6.12
C THR A 65 -8.70 10.32 -5.65
N ARG A 66 -9.35 11.04 -6.59
CA ARG A 66 -10.30 12.12 -6.24
C ARG A 66 -11.50 11.62 -5.45
N GLU A 67 -12.03 10.44 -5.81
CA GLU A 67 -13.15 9.83 -5.09
C GLU A 67 -12.76 9.46 -3.66
N MET A 68 -11.54 8.93 -3.44
CA MET A 68 -11.04 8.61 -2.10
C MET A 68 -10.78 9.87 -1.27
N LEU A 69 -10.28 10.95 -1.87
CA LEU A 69 -10.13 12.24 -1.19
C LEU A 69 -11.50 12.81 -0.76
N ALA A 70 -12.49 12.76 -1.64
CA ALA A 70 -13.85 13.16 -1.31
C ALA A 70 -14.46 12.28 -0.19
N LEU A 71 -14.17 10.98 -0.19
CA LEU A 71 -14.57 10.08 0.88
C LEU A 71 -13.90 10.46 2.21
N ALA A 72 -12.59 10.75 2.21
CA ALA A 72 -11.87 11.18 3.41
C ALA A 72 -12.43 12.50 3.97
N ALA A 73 -12.72 13.46 3.11
CA ALA A 73 -13.36 14.72 3.52
C ALA A 73 -14.76 14.52 4.15
N ALA A 74 -15.48 13.47 3.78
CA ALA A 74 -16.83 13.18 4.26
C ALA A 74 -16.89 12.20 5.44
N SER A 75 -15.81 11.42 5.68
CA SER A 75 -15.80 10.34 6.68
C SER A 75 -14.80 10.63 7.80
N PRO A 76 -15.23 10.74 9.05
CA PRO A 76 -14.31 10.92 10.18
C PRO A 76 -13.44 9.68 10.47
N LEU A 77 -13.78 8.53 9.89
CA LEU A 77 -13.00 7.29 10.01
C LEU A 77 -11.77 7.31 9.10
N VAL A 78 -11.88 7.87 7.89
CA VAL A 78 -10.79 7.88 6.91
C VAL A 78 -9.89 9.09 7.16
N ALA A 79 -8.74 8.85 7.78
CA ALA A 79 -7.79 9.89 8.17
C ALA A 79 -6.68 10.13 7.13
N GLY A 80 -6.52 9.24 6.17
CA GLY A 80 -5.50 9.36 5.13
C GLY A 80 -5.89 8.63 3.85
N VAL A 81 -5.28 9.07 2.77
CA VAL A 81 -5.45 8.50 1.42
C VAL A 81 -4.10 8.18 0.83
N VAL A 82 -3.93 6.96 0.34
CA VAL A 82 -2.85 6.57 -0.56
C VAL A 82 -3.42 6.61 -1.98
N GLY A 83 -3.10 7.65 -2.72
CA GLY A 83 -3.61 7.89 -4.07
C GLY A 83 -2.65 7.43 -5.16
N TRP A 84 -2.96 7.79 -6.39
CA TRP A 84 -2.14 7.53 -7.56
C TRP A 84 -1.90 8.81 -8.37
N VAL A 85 -0.68 8.96 -8.85
CA VAL A 85 -0.29 9.88 -9.91
C VAL A 85 0.61 9.14 -10.90
N ASP A 86 0.62 9.55 -12.15
CA ASP A 86 1.57 9.00 -13.14
C ASP A 86 2.99 9.52 -12.86
N LEU A 87 3.82 8.67 -12.23
CA LEU A 87 5.21 9.00 -11.93
C LEU A 87 6.06 9.22 -13.17
N THR A 88 5.65 8.70 -14.33
CA THR A 88 6.39 8.82 -15.59
C THR A 88 6.13 10.14 -16.30
N ALA A 89 5.03 10.82 -15.94
CA ALA A 89 4.64 12.09 -16.54
C ALA A 89 5.72 13.17 -16.36
N PRO A 90 5.97 13.99 -17.40
CA PRO A 90 6.98 15.05 -17.31
C PRO A 90 6.64 16.14 -16.28
N ASP A 91 5.36 16.33 -15.99
CA ASP A 91 4.77 17.33 -15.09
C ASP A 91 4.23 16.69 -13.78
N VAL A 92 4.89 15.63 -13.31
CA VAL A 92 4.46 14.87 -12.12
C VAL A 92 4.35 15.73 -10.85
N ASP A 93 5.24 16.71 -10.68
CA ASP A 93 5.22 17.67 -9.58
C ASP A 93 3.95 18.54 -9.60
N GLU A 94 3.57 19.06 -10.78
CA GLU A 94 2.30 19.75 -10.96
C GLU A 94 1.09 18.81 -10.74
N ALA A 95 1.19 17.54 -11.17
CA ALA A 95 0.14 16.57 -10.96
C ALA A 95 -0.09 16.30 -9.46
N VAL A 96 0.96 16.15 -8.67
CA VAL A 96 0.88 16.03 -7.20
C VAL A 96 0.26 17.28 -6.58
N ALA A 97 0.69 18.47 -7.02
CA ALA A 97 0.14 19.74 -6.52
C ALA A 97 -1.36 19.84 -6.81
N ARG A 98 -1.79 19.51 -8.03
CA ARG A 98 -3.23 19.51 -8.43
C ARG A 98 -4.06 18.56 -7.56
N VAL A 99 -3.56 17.35 -7.26
CA VAL A 99 -4.28 16.40 -6.40
C VAL A 99 -4.46 16.97 -4.99
N ARG A 100 -3.47 17.69 -4.47
CA ARG A 100 -3.55 18.32 -3.14
C ARG A 100 -4.52 19.51 -3.07
N GLU A 101 -4.84 20.13 -4.20
CA GLU A 101 -5.84 21.21 -4.31
C GLU A 101 -7.28 20.70 -4.41
N GLU A 102 -7.48 19.39 -4.66
CA GLU A 102 -8.81 18.77 -4.68
C GLU A 102 -9.45 18.79 -3.28
N PRO A 103 -10.79 18.77 -3.18
CA PRO A 103 -11.48 18.62 -1.89
C PRO A 103 -10.98 17.35 -1.15
N GLY A 104 -10.51 17.53 0.09
CA GLY A 104 -9.89 16.45 0.86
C GLY A 104 -8.42 16.20 0.54
N GLY A 105 -7.79 17.03 -0.30
CA GLY A 105 -6.39 16.87 -0.71
C GLY A 105 -5.39 16.93 0.45
N GLU A 106 -5.79 17.55 1.58
CA GLU A 106 -5.03 17.53 2.84
C GLU A 106 -4.92 16.12 3.45
N CYS A 107 -5.81 15.20 3.07
CA CYS A 107 -5.77 13.80 3.49
C CYS A 107 -4.83 12.94 2.63
N LEU A 108 -4.25 13.46 1.53
CA LEU A 108 -3.28 12.71 0.74
C LEU A 108 -1.99 12.54 1.54
N VAL A 109 -1.73 11.33 2.01
CA VAL A 109 -0.54 10.99 2.83
C VAL A 109 0.53 10.26 2.05
N ALA A 110 0.15 9.54 0.99
CA ALA A 110 1.06 8.76 0.17
C ALA A 110 0.58 8.63 -1.28
N VAL A 111 1.50 8.21 -2.13
CA VAL A 111 1.25 7.80 -3.51
C VAL A 111 1.70 6.36 -3.70
N ARG A 112 0.93 5.58 -4.46
CA ARG A 112 1.25 4.19 -4.82
C ARG A 112 1.07 3.96 -6.31
N HIS A 113 1.95 3.15 -6.89
CA HIS A 113 1.78 2.55 -8.21
C HIS A 113 1.84 1.03 -8.08
N GLN A 114 1.08 0.31 -8.91
CA GLN A 114 1.02 -1.16 -8.90
C GLN A 114 2.22 -1.74 -9.65
N ILE A 115 3.41 -1.65 -9.03
CA ILE A 115 4.67 -2.10 -9.65
C ILE A 115 4.63 -3.60 -9.97
N HIS A 116 3.88 -4.37 -9.16
CA HIS A 116 3.73 -5.80 -9.38
C HIS A 116 3.05 -6.16 -10.71
N ASP A 117 2.32 -5.23 -11.33
CA ASP A 117 1.66 -5.40 -12.62
C ASP A 117 2.53 -4.91 -13.79
N GLU A 118 3.67 -4.26 -13.50
CA GLU A 118 4.58 -3.78 -14.54
C GLU A 118 5.35 -4.94 -15.18
N PRO A 119 5.42 -4.99 -16.52
CA PRO A 119 6.17 -6.05 -17.21
C PRO A 119 7.68 -5.90 -17.04
N ASP A 120 8.15 -4.70 -16.71
CA ASP A 120 9.57 -4.38 -16.47
C ASP A 120 9.89 -4.49 -14.97
N VAL A 121 10.58 -5.54 -14.57
CA VAL A 121 11.02 -5.73 -13.18
C VAL A 121 11.89 -4.56 -12.68
N GLU A 122 12.63 -3.90 -13.58
CA GLU A 122 13.48 -2.75 -13.29
C GLU A 122 12.75 -1.40 -13.37
N TRP A 123 11.41 -1.40 -13.39
CA TRP A 123 10.59 -0.20 -13.55
C TRP A 123 10.97 0.94 -12.58
N LEU A 124 11.28 0.64 -11.31
CA LEU A 124 11.76 1.61 -10.32
C LEU A 124 13.12 2.23 -10.68
N GLY A 125 13.90 1.56 -11.51
CA GLY A 125 15.20 2.03 -12.01
C GLY A 125 15.10 3.07 -13.14
N ARG A 126 13.95 3.20 -13.79
CA ARG A 126 13.73 4.11 -14.92
C ARG A 126 13.94 5.56 -14.52
N ARG A 127 14.50 6.37 -15.43
CA ARG A 127 14.80 7.78 -15.16
C ARG A 127 13.55 8.63 -14.90
N ASP A 128 12.48 8.38 -15.64
CA ASP A 128 11.19 9.06 -15.49
C ASP A 128 10.54 8.71 -14.15
N VAL A 129 10.53 7.44 -13.76
CA VAL A 129 10.03 6.98 -12.47
C VAL A 129 10.83 7.59 -11.30
N ARG A 130 12.16 7.60 -11.37
CA ARG A 130 13.02 8.21 -10.35
C ARG A 130 12.80 9.73 -10.23
N ARG A 131 12.46 10.42 -11.33
CA ARG A 131 12.01 11.80 -11.28
C ARG A 131 10.70 11.92 -10.51
N GLY A 132 9.72 11.06 -10.81
CA GLY A 132 8.44 11.03 -10.10
C GLY A 132 8.58 10.74 -8.62
N LEU A 133 9.43 9.79 -8.23
CA LEU A 133 9.72 9.51 -6.82
C LEU A 133 10.30 10.72 -6.08
N ARG A 134 11.19 11.51 -6.73
CA ARG A 134 11.69 12.76 -6.15
C ARG A 134 10.59 13.79 -5.98
N ALA A 135 9.71 13.96 -6.96
CA ALA A 135 8.58 14.89 -6.86
C ALA A 135 7.65 14.51 -5.68
N VAL A 136 7.40 13.21 -5.48
CA VAL A 136 6.64 12.72 -4.32
C VAL A 136 7.35 13.06 -3.00
N ALA A 137 8.67 12.83 -2.91
CA ALA A 137 9.47 13.14 -1.73
C ALA A 137 9.53 14.65 -1.46
N GLU A 138 9.74 15.48 -2.48
CA GLU A 138 9.74 16.95 -2.39
C GLU A 138 8.39 17.51 -1.95
N ALA A 139 7.30 16.85 -2.33
CA ALA A 139 5.97 17.15 -1.84
C ALA A 139 5.74 16.71 -0.37
N GLY A 140 6.70 16.04 0.28
CA GLY A 140 6.59 15.52 1.63
C GLY A 140 5.65 14.32 1.77
N LEU A 141 5.32 13.65 0.66
CA LEU A 141 4.50 12.45 0.64
C LEU A 141 5.34 11.20 0.84
N VAL A 142 4.70 10.15 1.32
CA VAL A 142 5.25 8.79 1.36
C VAL A 142 5.02 8.12 0.01
N TYR A 143 5.90 7.18 -0.36
CA TYR A 143 5.67 6.31 -1.50
C TYR A 143 5.48 4.86 -1.04
N ASP A 144 4.31 4.28 -1.32
CA ASP A 144 3.98 2.90 -1.00
C ASP A 144 4.51 1.98 -2.10
N LEU A 145 5.33 1.00 -1.70
CA LEU A 145 5.97 0.01 -2.56
C LEU A 145 5.11 -1.26 -2.63
N LEU A 146 4.24 -1.36 -3.63
CA LEU A 146 3.44 -2.56 -3.91
C LEU A 146 4.22 -3.46 -4.86
N LEU A 147 4.82 -4.51 -4.31
CA LEU A 147 5.83 -5.35 -4.97
C LEU A 147 5.51 -6.83 -4.86
N PHE A 148 6.04 -7.63 -5.80
CA PHE A 148 6.37 -9.05 -5.57
C PHE A 148 7.84 -9.19 -5.16
N PRO A 149 8.27 -10.35 -4.61
CA PRO A 149 9.65 -10.57 -4.15
C PRO A 149 10.72 -10.28 -5.20
N VAL A 150 10.43 -10.53 -6.48
CA VAL A 150 11.34 -10.25 -7.61
C VAL A 150 11.73 -8.77 -7.74
N HIS A 151 10.88 -7.86 -7.25
CA HIS A 151 11.11 -6.41 -7.31
C HIS A 151 11.87 -5.85 -6.10
N LEU A 152 12.15 -6.66 -5.05
CA LEU A 152 12.79 -6.17 -3.82
C LEU A 152 14.19 -5.60 -4.06
N ARG A 153 14.97 -6.21 -4.96
CA ARG A 153 16.32 -5.70 -5.29
C ARG A 153 16.29 -4.40 -6.06
N PRO A 154 15.51 -4.26 -7.15
CA PRO A 154 15.27 -2.97 -7.80
C PRO A 154 14.75 -1.89 -6.84
N ALA A 155 13.85 -2.25 -5.91
CA ALA A 155 13.34 -1.32 -4.90
C ALA A 155 14.45 -0.87 -3.93
N LEU A 156 15.28 -1.78 -3.47
CA LEU A 156 16.43 -1.47 -2.61
C LEU A 156 17.35 -0.42 -3.27
N ASP A 157 17.64 -0.57 -4.57
CA ASP A 157 18.49 0.36 -5.31
C ASP A 157 17.78 1.71 -5.52
N ALA A 158 16.47 1.71 -5.75
CA ALA A 158 15.68 2.94 -5.89
C ALA A 158 15.63 3.73 -4.57
N VAL A 159 15.38 3.05 -3.45
CA VAL A 159 15.30 3.65 -2.12
C VAL A 159 16.67 4.20 -1.68
N ARG A 160 17.76 3.47 -1.90
CA ARG A 160 19.13 3.94 -1.63
C ARG A 160 19.50 5.19 -2.42
N ALA A 161 18.97 5.30 -3.64
CA ALA A 161 19.23 6.48 -4.51
C ALA A 161 18.41 7.71 -4.10
N LEU A 162 17.47 7.60 -3.15
CA LEU A 162 16.60 8.67 -2.67
C LEU A 162 16.50 8.63 -1.12
N PRO A 163 17.59 8.91 -0.41
CA PRO A 163 17.63 8.80 1.06
C PRO A 163 16.71 9.81 1.77
N GLU A 164 16.32 10.90 1.13
CA GLU A 164 15.35 11.89 1.60
C GLU A 164 13.89 11.44 1.42
N GLY A 165 13.62 10.46 0.56
CA GLY A 165 12.29 9.89 0.36
C GLY A 165 11.87 9.02 1.52
N ARG A 166 10.56 8.95 1.77
CA ARG A 166 9.95 8.05 2.75
C ARG A 166 9.18 6.97 2.02
N PHE A 167 9.40 5.72 2.41
CA PHE A 167 8.83 4.57 1.73
C PHE A 167 8.09 3.67 2.72
N VAL A 168 7.03 3.03 2.26
CA VAL A 168 6.31 1.99 2.98
C VAL A 168 6.20 0.76 2.10
N LEU A 169 6.64 -0.39 2.60
CA LEU A 169 6.53 -1.66 1.89
C LEU A 169 5.15 -2.27 2.14
N ASP A 170 4.31 -2.31 1.13
CA ASP A 170 2.99 -2.94 1.20
C ASP A 170 3.12 -4.48 1.28
N HIS A 171 2.31 -5.09 2.17
CA HIS A 171 2.11 -6.54 2.28
C HIS A 171 3.42 -7.35 2.38
N LEU A 172 4.48 -6.74 2.97
CA LEU A 172 5.82 -7.35 3.07
C LEU A 172 6.38 -7.83 1.72
N ALA A 173 6.03 -7.14 0.61
CA ALA A 173 6.32 -7.54 -0.76
C ALA A 173 5.73 -8.90 -1.15
N LYS A 174 4.54 -9.26 -0.61
CA LYS A 174 3.78 -10.45 -1.01
C LYS A 174 4.63 -11.74 -1.00
N PRO A 175 5.12 -12.18 0.17
CA PRO A 175 5.96 -13.37 0.28
C PRO A 175 5.21 -14.63 -0.18
N PRO A 176 5.92 -15.69 -0.63
CA PRO A 176 5.30 -16.91 -1.15
C PRO A 176 4.76 -17.81 -0.03
N VAL A 177 3.71 -17.34 0.68
CA VAL A 177 3.13 -18.01 1.86
C VAL A 177 2.65 -19.42 1.51
N ALA A 178 1.90 -19.58 0.42
CA ALA A 178 1.37 -20.89 0.01
C ALA A 178 2.46 -21.92 -0.25
N ALA A 179 3.66 -21.49 -0.67
CA ALA A 179 4.80 -22.36 -0.87
C ALA A 179 5.55 -22.67 0.43
N GLY A 180 5.35 -21.91 1.50
CA GLY A 180 6.09 -22.02 2.76
C GLY A 180 7.57 -21.62 2.63
N GLU A 181 7.94 -20.91 1.57
CA GLU A 181 9.32 -20.55 1.27
C GLU A 181 9.66 -19.19 1.89
N LEU A 182 10.80 -19.13 2.59
CA LEU A 182 11.29 -17.89 3.18
C LEU A 182 12.40 -17.24 2.36
N GLU A 183 13.22 -18.02 1.67
CA GLU A 183 14.31 -17.48 0.83
C GLU A 183 13.93 -17.51 -0.66
N PRO A 184 14.35 -16.54 -1.46
CA PRO A 184 15.27 -15.42 -1.13
C PRO A 184 14.57 -14.20 -0.51
N TRP A 185 13.23 -14.19 -0.41
CA TRP A 185 12.43 -13.05 0.09
C TRP A 185 12.97 -12.50 1.41
N ARG A 186 13.26 -13.36 2.38
CA ARG A 186 13.74 -12.96 3.72
C ARG A 186 15.04 -12.17 3.66
N ALA A 187 16.02 -12.62 2.86
CA ALA A 187 17.29 -11.93 2.71
C ALA A 187 17.11 -10.53 2.11
N ASP A 188 16.25 -10.41 1.08
CA ASP A 188 16.00 -9.14 0.38
C ASP A 188 15.13 -8.19 1.25
N LEU A 189 14.16 -8.72 2.02
CA LEU A 189 13.39 -7.97 3.01
C LEU A 189 14.31 -7.34 4.07
N ARG A 190 15.24 -8.13 4.63
CA ARG A 190 16.22 -7.63 5.62
C ARG A 190 17.10 -6.52 5.06
N ALA A 191 17.51 -6.66 3.80
CA ALA A 191 18.32 -5.64 3.14
C ALA A 191 17.56 -4.32 3.00
N LEU A 192 16.26 -4.39 2.67
CA LEU A 192 15.40 -3.20 2.59
C LEU A 192 15.12 -2.62 3.99
N ALA A 193 14.84 -3.46 4.98
CA ALA A 193 14.59 -3.08 6.37
C ALA A 193 15.80 -2.39 7.03
N ALA A 194 17.02 -2.65 6.55
CA ALA A 194 18.23 -1.97 7.03
C ALA A 194 18.27 -0.47 6.64
N LEU A 195 17.43 -0.03 5.72
CA LEU A 195 17.33 1.38 5.34
C LEU A 195 16.40 2.11 6.34
N PRO A 196 16.83 3.27 6.90
CA PRO A 196 16.08 3.96 7.95
C PRO A 196 14.83 4.68 7.46
N ASN A 197 14.69 4.86 6.14
CA ASN A 197 13.59 5.56 5.49
C ASN A 197 12.53 4.62 4.90
N VAL A 198 12.50 3.35 5.35
CA VAL A 198 11.51 2.35 4.95
C VAL A 198 10.79 1.81 6.17
N ASP A 199 9.47 1.91 6.14
CA ASP A 199 8.54 1.21 7.04
C ASP A 199 7.85 0.07 6.28
N ALA A 200 7.08 -0.78 6.95
CA ALA A 200 6.38 -1.89 6.31
C ALA A 200 4.93 -2.03 6.81
N LYS A 201 4.05 -2.56 5.98
CA LYS A 201 2.69 -2.94 6.36
C LYS A 201 2.60 -4.46 6.51
N LEU A 202 2.23 -4.89 7.70
CA LEU A 202 1.77 -6.23 7.98
C LEU A 202 0.29 -6.30 7.60
N SER A 203 0.03 -6.68 6.37
CA SER A 203 -1.28 -6.72 5.72
C SER A 203 -1.25 -7.70 4.56
N GLY A 204 -2.39 -8.10 4.02
CA GLY A 204 -2.52 -8.83 2.76
C GLY A 204 -1.85 -10.22 2.67
N LEU A 205 -1.28 -10.78 3.74
CA LEU A 205 -0.57 -12.07 3.68
C LEU A 205 -1.47 -13.23 3.27
N VAL A 206 -2.76 -13.15 3.58
CA VAL A 206 -3.74 -14.19 3.24
C VAL A 206 -3.98 -14.30 1.74
N THR A 207 -3.71 -13.22 0.98
CA THR A 207 -3.84 -13.24 -0.48
C THR A 207 -2.76 -14.08 -1.17
N GLU A 208 -1.64 -14.32 -0.48
CA GLU A 208 -0.51 -15.12 -0.96
C GLU A 208 -0.50 -16.53 -0.34
N ALA A 209 -1.49 -16.85 0.51
CA ALA A 209 -1.64 -18.14 1.16
C ALA A 209 -2.58 -19.07 0.38
N ASP A 210 -2.75 -20.30 0.84
CA ASP A 210 -3.81 -21.19 0.35
C ASP A 210 -5.17 -20.61 0.77
N HIS A 211 -5.94 -20.09 -0.17
CA HIS A 211 -7.21 -19.40 0.10
C HIS A 211 -8.26 -20.27 0.81
N VAL A 212 -8.13 -21.59 0.79
CA VAL A 212 -9.08 -22.52 1.38
C VAL A 212 -8.62 -23.03 2.76
N GLY A 213 -7.32 -23.26 2.93
CA GLY A 213 -6.77 -24.00 4.05
C GLY A 213 -5.74 -23.26 4.91
N TRP A 214 -5.47 -21.98 4.68
CA TRP A 214 -4.47 -21.25 5.46
C TRP A 214 -4.82 -21.18 6.95
N THR A 215 -3.80 -21.15 7.77
CA THR A 215 -3.88 -20.98 9.21
C THR A 215 -2.99 -19.83 9.67
N VAL A 216 -3.18 -19.35 10.89
CA VAL A 216 -2.31 -18.33 11.49
C VAL A 216 -0.84 -18.81 11.53
N GLU A 217 -0.62 -20.11 11.69
CA GLU A 217 0.74 -20.68 11.74
C GLU A 217 1.46 -20.60 10.40
N ASP A 218 0.73 -20.60 9.28
CA ASP A 218 1.33 -20.42 7.94
C ASP A 218 1.79 -18.96 7.72
N LEU A 219 1.10 -17.99 8.32
CA LEU A 219 1.42 -16.57 8.21
C LEU A 219 2.50 -16.13 9.21
N ARG A 220 2.58 -16.80 10.37
CA ARG A 220 3.45 -16.43 11.49
C ARG A 220 4.91 -16.24 11.12
N PRO A 221 5.57 -17.13 10.34
CA PRO A 221 6.99 -16.98 10.00
C PRO A 221 7.30 -15.67 9.26
N TYR A 222 6.36 -15.19 8.43
CA TYR A 222 6.52 -13.96 7.67
C TYR A 222 6.28 -12.72 8.55
N ALA A 223 5.29 -12.78 9.44
CA ALA A 223 5.02 -11.71 10.40
C ALA A 223 6.17 -11.56 11.42
N ASP A 224 6.68 -12.66 11.96
CA ASP A 224 7.81 -12.67 12.89
C ASP A 224 9.09 -12.15 12.24
N GLU A 225 9.32 -12.50 10.97
CA GLU A 225 10.45 -11.98 10.21
C GLU A 225 10.35 -10.47 10.00
N ALA A 226 9.17 -9.95 9.66
CA ALA A 226 8.96 -8.51 9.50
C ALA A 226 9.22 -7.76 10.81
N LEU A 227 8.68 -8.24 11.93
CA LEU A 227 8.91 -7.66 13.25
C LEU A 227 10.38 -7.74 13.68
N THR A 228 11.10 -8.79 13.29
CA THR A 228 12.53 -8.95 13.55
C THR A 228 13.36 -7.96 12.73
N ALA A 229 13.02 -7.80 11.44
CA ALA A 229 13.81 -7.00 10.50
C ALA A 229 13.57 -5.50 10.67
N PHE A 230 12.31 -5.06 10.80
CA PHE A 230 11.94 -3.63 10.91
C PHE A 230 11.85 -3.15 12.36
N GLY A 231 11.58 -4.04 13.31
CA GLY A 231 11.19 -3.68 14.67
C GLY A 231 9.72 -3.20 14.74
N PRO A 232 9.13 -3.18 15.94
CA PRO A 232 7.71 -2.85 16.11
C PRO A 232 7.35 -1.40 15.76
N ASP A 233 8.32 -0.49 15.82
CA ASP A 233 8.11 0.94 15.56
C ASP A 233 8.01 1.28 14.07
N ARG A 234 8.39 0.35 13.18
CA ARG A 234 8.36 0.52 11.73
C ARG A 234 7.47 -0.51 11.01
N VAL A 235 6.59 -1.18 11.75
CA VAL A 235 5.58 -2.09 11.19
C VAL A 235 4.19 -1.58 11.52
N MET A 236 3.39 -1.35 10.48
CA MET A 236 2.01 -0.91 10.58
C MET A 236 1.06 -2.08 10.31
N PHE A 237 -0.06 -2.13 11.03
CA PHE A 237 -1.16 -3.05 10.72
C PHE A 237 -2.01 -2.48 9.59
N GLY A 238 -2.43 -3.32 8.66
CA GLY A 238 -3.47 -3.07 7.67
C GLY A 238 -4.40 -4.27 7.53
N SER A 239 -5.71 -4.02 7.44
CA SER A 239 -6.70 -5.10 7.25
C SER A 239 -6.70 -5.64 5.82
N ASP A 240 -6.43 -4.76 4.87
CA ASP A 240 -6.40 -4.99 3.42
C ASP A 240 -7.76 -5.34 2.82
#